data_4000ee27e9943b742dffbfeda1b5623d
#
_entry.id   4000ee27e9943b742dffbfeda1b5623d
#
_cell.length_a   1.000
_cell.length_b   1.000
_cell.length_c   1.000
_cell.angle_alpha   90.00
_cell.angle_beta   90.00
_cell.angle_gamma   90.00
#
_symmetry.space_group_name_H-M   'P 1'
#
loop_
_entity.id
_entity.type
_entity.pdbx_description
1 polymer ?
#
loop_
_entity_poly.entity_id
_entity_poly.type
_entity_poly.pdbx_seq_one_letter_code
_entity_poly.pdbx_strand_id
1 'polypeptide(L)'
;MYHCDHGGLLHNPNGPAIIYPDGEQFWYINGKRHRENGPAAINSAGRQFWFINGYDITDQITEWAKYRDIDLDNLTEMDKMIISLEWGNYGK
;
A
#
# COMPACT_ATOMS: atom_id res chain seq x y z
N MET A 1 -5.12 -15.72 -6.21
CA MET A 1 -5.43 -16.10 -4.83
C MET A 1 -5.95 -14.90 -4.07
N TYR A 2 -6.99 -15.12 -3.27
CA TYR A 2 -7.67 -14.05 -2.55
C TYR A 2 -7.70 -14.35 -1.05
N HIS A 3 -7.51 -13.31 -0.23
CA HIS A 3 -7.71 -13.36 1.21
C HIS A 3 -8.86 -12.44 1.59
N CYS A 4 -9.84 -12.96 2.31
CA CYS A 4 -11.02 -12.23 2.70
C CYS A 4 -11.25 -12.36 4.21
N ASP A 5 -11.95 -11.39 4.80
CA ASP A 5 -12.40 -11.47 6.17
C ASP A 5 -13.65 -12.35 6.28
N HIS A 6 -14.22 -12.48 7.50
CA HIS A 6 -15.41 -13.30 7.75
C HIS A 6 -16.66 -12.78 7.00
N GLY A 7 -16.69 -11.51 6.65
CA GLY A 7 -17.80 -10.91 5.89
C GLY A 7 -17.61 -10.96 4.38
N GLY A 8 -16.53 -11.57 3.88
CA GLY A 8 -16.23 -11.68 2.47
C GLY A 8 -15.54 -10.46 1.87
N LEU A 9 -15.17 -9.46 2.68
CA LEU A 9 -14.39 -8.32 2.21
C LEU A 9 -12.92 -8.72 2.03
N LEU A 10 -12.30 -8.24 0.95
CA LEU A 10 -10.88 -8.44 0.75
C LEU A 10 -10.10 -7.85 1.93
N HIS A 11 -9.25 -8.66 2.55
CA HIS A 11 -8.56 -8.26 3.78
C HIS A 11 -7.38 -9.18 4.05
N ASN A 12 -6.18 -8.60 4.17
CA ASN A 12 -5.02 -9.32 4.66
C ASN A 12 -4.05 -8.31 5.30
N PRO A 13 -3.98 -8.26 6.65
CA PRO A 13 -3.10 -7.30 7.32
C PRO A 13 -1.62 -7.68 7.22
N ASN A 14 -1.30 -8.90 6.80
CA ASN A 14 0.08 -9.42 6.80
C ASN A 14 0.70 -9.55 5.41
N GLY A 15 -0.01 -9.14 4.37
CA GLY A 15 0.50 -9.25 3.00
C GLY A 15 -0.56 -8.88 1.98
N PRO A 16 -0.33 -9.16 0.69
CA PRO A 16 -1.33 -8.87 -0.33
C PRO A 16 -2.57 -9.75 -0.15
N ALA A 17 -3.74 -9.14 -0.37
CA ALA A 17 -5.02 -9.85 -0.34
C ALA A 17 -5.34 -10.53 -1.67
N ILE A 18 -4.73 -10.05 -2.76
CA ILE A 18 -4.88 -10.64 -4.09
C ILE A 18 -3.50 -10.81 -4.70
N ILE A 19 -3.21 -12.00 -5.21
CA ILE A 19 -2.00 -12.29 -5.97
C ILE A 19 -2.42 -13.01 -7.25
N TYR A 20 -2.08 -12.44 -8.40
CA TYR A 20 -2.34 -13.06 -9.70
C TYR A 20 -1.08 -13.74 -10.24
N PRO A 21 -1.23 -14.75 -11.10
CA PRO A 21 -0.08 -15.48 -11.66
C PRO A 21 0.89 -14.62 -12.49
N ASP A 22 0.43 -13.49 -13.04
CA ASP A 22 1.28 -12.57 -13.81
C ASP A 22 2.15 -11.65 -12.96
N GLY A 23 2.08 -11.78 -11.64
CA GLY A 23 2.85 -10.96 -10.70
C GLY A 23 2.09 -9.78 -10.12
N GLU A 24 0.86 -9.53 -10.55
CA GLU A 24 0.05 -8.47 -9.95
C GLU A 24 -0.26 -8.78 -8.50
N GLN A 25 -0.13 -7.77 -7.62
CA GLN A 25 -0.40 -7.89 -6.20
C GLN A 25 -1.18 -6.67 -5.71
N PHE A 26 -2.17 -6.91 -4.85
CA PHE A 26 -3.00 -5.86 -4.31
C PHE A 26 -3.22 -6.06 -2.81
N TRP A 27 -3.02 -5.00 -2.03
CA TRP A 27 -3.22 -5.00 -0.58
C TRP A 27 -4.57 -4.38 -0.24
N TYR A 28 -5.35 -5.08 0.57
CA TYR A 28 -6.67 -4.63 1.01
C TYR A 28 -6.83 -4.79 2.50
N ILE A 29 -7.47 -3.81 3.13
CA ILE A 29 -7.91 -3.87 4.52
C ILE A 29 -9.38 -3.48 4.54
N ASN A 30 -10.26 -4.38 5.04
CA ASN A 30 -11.70 -4.17 5.12
C ASN A 30 -12.32 -3.76 3.78
N GLY A 31 -11.87 -4.38 2.69
CA GLY A 31 -12.38 -4.13 1.35
C GLY A 31 -11.82 -2.90 0.65
N LYS A 32 -10.91 -2.16 1.28
CA LYS A 32 -10.30 -0.95 0.69
C LYS A 32 -8.82 -1.20 0.42
N ARG A 33 -8.33 -0.73 -0.73
CA ARG A 33 -6.90 -0.77 -1.00
C ARG A 33 -6.17 0.05 0.05
N HIS A 34 -5.23 -0.59 0.73
CA HIS A 34 -4.56 0.06 1.85
C HIS A 34 -3.27 -0.66 2.21
N ARG A 35 -2.18 0.10 2.30
CA ARG A 35 -0.92 -0.38 2.85
C ARG A 35 -0.11 0.82 3.34
N GLU A 36 0.31 0.80 4.60
CA GLU A 36 1.01 1.94 5.21
C GLU A 36 2.53 1.88 5.03
N ASN A 37 3.08 0.71 4.80
CA ASN A 37 4.53 0.52 4.76
C ASN A 37 5.05 0.07 3.39
N GLY A 38 4.31 0.38 2.35
CA GLY A 38 4.68 0.04 1.00
C GLY A 38 3.56 0.34 0.02
N PRO A 39 3.76 0.04 -1.27
CA PRO A 39 2.71 0.22 -2.26
C PRO A 39 1.56 -0.78 -2.02
N ALA A 40 0.33 -0.34 -2.24
CA ALA A 40 -0.85 -1.18 -2.09
C ALA A 40 -1.25 -1.87 -3.38
N ALA A 41 -0.63 -1.52 -4.50
CA ALA A 41 -0.86 -2.17 -5.78
C ALA A 41 0.45 -2.24 -6.56
N ILE A 42 0.73 -3.42 -7.14
CA ILE A 42 1.89 -3.62 -8.02
C ILE A 42 1.34 -4.31 -9.27
N ASN A 43 1.56 -3.71 -10.46
CA ASN A 43 1.07 -4.30 -11.70
C ASN A 43 2.06 -5.33 -12.26
N SER A 44 1.69 -6.01 -13.35
CA SER A 44 2.52 -7.07 -13.93
C SER A 44 3.87 -6.56 -14.47
N ALA A 45 3.98 -5.26 -14.74
CA ALA A 45 5.23 -4.63 -15.15
C ALA A 45 6.09 -4.18 -13.97
N GLY A 46 5.65 -4.41 -12.73
CA GLY A 46 6.36 -4.00 -11.53
C GLY A 46 6.09 -2.57 -11.10
N ARG A 47 5.17 -1.87 -11.76
CA ARG A 47 4.83 -0.49 -11.41
C ARG A 47 4.04 -0.46 -10.12
N GLN A 48 4.37 0.49 -9.24
CA GLN A 48 3.84 0.58 -7.88
C GLN A 48 2.89 1.76 -7.72
N PHE A 49 1.80 1.52 -6.97
CA PHE A 49 0.81 2.54 -6.65
C PHE A 49 0.52 2.50 -5.16
N TRP A 50 0.48 3.68 -4.54
CA TRP A 50 0.23 3.82 -3.10
C TRP A 50 -1.22 4.18 -2.84
N PHE A 51 -1.86 3.44 -1.93
CA PHE A 51 -3.24 3.69 -1.50
C PHE A 51 -3.33 3.67 0.02
N ILE A 52 -4.07 4.61 0.57
CA ILE A 52 -4.41 4.64 2.00
C ILE A 52 -5.93 4.77 2.09
N ASN A 53 -6.58 3.85 2.78
CA ASN A 53 -8.04 3.81 2.97
C ASN A 53 -8.81 3.95 1.65
N GLY A 54 -8.29 3.35 0.57
CA GLY A 54 -8.90 3.39 -0.76
C GLY A 54 -8.55 4.59 -1.60
N TYR A 55 -7.82 5.57 -1.06
CA TYR A 55 -7.40 6.75 -1.81
C TYR A 55 -6.03 6.56 -2.44
N ASP A 56 -5.92 6.86 -3.73
CA ASP A 56 -4.65 6.82 -4.45
C ASP A 56 -3.81 8.04 -4.06
N ILE A 57 -2.73 7.80 -3.36
CA ILE A 57 -1.82 8.85 -2.90
C ILE A 57 -0.47 8.80 -3.61
N THR A 58 -0.38 8.09 -4.73
CA THR A 58 0.88 7.83 -5.43
C THR A 58 1.64 9.12 -5.72
N ASP A 59 0.99 10.12 -6.30
CA ASP A 59 1.63 11.39 -6.62
C ASP A 59 2.02 12.17 -5.36
N GLN A 60 1.11 12.23 -4.40
CA GLN A 60 1.32 12.97 -3.15
C GLN A 60 2.49 12.39 -2.35
N ILE A 61 2.53 11.06 -2.19
CA ILE A 61 3.59 10.43 -1.41
C ILE A 61 4.93 10.50 -2.13
N THR A 62 4.93 10.45 -3.46
CA THR A 62 6.15 10.58 -4.26
C THR A 62 6.78 11.96 -4.06
N GLU A 63 6.00 13.03 -4.13
CA GLU A 63 6.46 14.38 -3.87
C GLU A 63 6.94 14.56 -2.43
N TRP A 64 6.17 14.07 -1.47
CA TRP A 64 6.52 14.12 -0.05
C TRP A 64 7.85 13.42 0.23
N ALA A 65 8.06 12.25 -0.37
CA ALA A 65 9.28 11.47 -0.18
C ALA A 65 10.52 12.20 -0.73
N LYS A 66 10.37 12.94 -1.82
CA LYS A 66 11.46 13.76 -2.36
C LYS A 66 11.91 14.82 -1.37
N TYR A 67 10.97 15.49 -0.71
CA TYR A 67 11.28 16.49 0.30
C TYR A 67 11.99 15.90 1.51
N ARG A 68 11.67 14.66 1.85
CA ARG A 68 12.22 13.96 3.01
C ARG A 68 13.47 13.15 2.68
N ASP A 69 13.87 13.12 1.41
CA ASP A 69 14.99 12.30 0.93
C ASP A 69 14.79 10.81 1.28
N ILE A 70 13.55 10.34 1.11
CA ILE A 70 13.14 8.96 1.36
C ILE A 70 13.08 8.22 0.02
N ASP A 71 13.75 7.05 -0.06
CA ASP A 71 13.68 6.17 -1.22
C ASP A 71 12.52 5.19 -1.03
N LEU A 72 11.42 5.40 -1.76
CA LEU A 72 10.23 4.56 -1.67
C LEU A 72 10.46 3.12 -2.15
N ASP A 73 11.52 2.88 -2.92
CA ASP A 73 11.88 1.54 -3.39
C ASP A 73 12.76 0.77 -2.40
N ASN A 74 13.37 1.46 -1.44
CA ASN A 74 14.27 0.88 -0.45
C ASN A 74 14.00 1.47 0.93
N LEU A 75 12.81 1.18 1.46
CA LEU A 75 12.38 1.72 2.75
C LEU A 75 13.11 1.06 3.91
N THR A 76 13.67 1.88 4.79
CA THR A 76 14.18 1.41 6.08
C THR A 76 13.02 1.26 7.06
N GLU A 77 13.26 0.61 8.21
CA GLU A 77 12.22 0.50 9.24
C GLU A 77 11.79 1.88 9.75
N MET A 78 12.74 2.83 9.85
CA MET A 78 12.44 4.20 10.23
C MET A 78 11.54 4.88 9.19
N ASP A 79 11.84 4.70 7.90
CA ASP A 79 11.03 5.26 6.81
C ASP A 79 9.59 4.75 6.88
N LYS A 80 9.41 3.45 7.10
CA LYS A 80 8.09 2.83 7.23
C LYS A 80 7.29 3.43 8.39
N MET A 81 7.96 3.66 9.51
CA MET A 81 7.36 4.27 10.69
C MET A 81 6.90 5.70 10.39
N ILE A 82 7.75 6.49 9.73
CA ILE A 82 7.42 7.87 9.37
C ILE A 82 6.23 7.92 8.42
N ILE A 83 6.21 7.06 7.41
CA ILE A 83 5.10 6.97 6.45
C ILE A 83 3.80 6.62 7.17
N SER A 84 3.84 5.65 8.06
CA SER A 84 2.66 5.24 8.83
C SER A 84 2.11 6.37 9.69
N LEU A 85 2.99 7.15 10.34
CA LEU A 85 2.58 8.29 11.15
C LEU A 85 1.99 9.43 10.33
N GLU A 86 2.56 9.71 9.17
CA GLU A 86 2.13 10.84 8.33
C GLU A 86 0.88 10.50 7.51
N TRP A 87 0.78 9.28 6.99
CA TRP A 87 -0.22 8.91 5.99
C TRP A 87 -1.27 7.91 6.49
N GLY A 88 -1.01 7.22 7.60
CA GLY A 88 -1.88 6.12 8.05
C GLY A 88 -3.32 6.52 8.31
N ASN A 89 -3.60 7.80 8.60
CA ASN A 89 -4.94 8.32 8.84
C ASN A 89 -5.53 9.07 7.64
N TYR A 90 -4.86 9.03 6.50
CA TYR A 90 -5.32 9.72 5.31
C TYR A 90 -6.71 9.20 4.90
N GLY A 91 -7.63 10.10 4.64
CA GLY A 91 -8.98 9.73 4.22
C GLY A 91 -9.92 9.29 5.36
N LYS A 92 -9.48 9.35 6.60
CA LYS A 92 -10.33 9.06 7.76
C LYS A 92 -11.03 10.31 8.26
#